data_bc0f033b5d1436318324870155fdc51d
#
_entry.id   bc0f033b5d1436318324870155fdc51d
#
_cell.length_a   1.000
_cell.length_b   1.000
_cell.length_c   1.000
_cell.angle_alpha   90.00
_cell.angle_beta   90.00
_cell.angle_gamma   90.00
#
_symmetry.space_group_name_H-M   'P 1'
#
loop_
_entity.id
_entity.type
_entity.pdbx_description
1 polymer ?
#
loop_
_entity_poly.entity_id
_entity_poly.type
_entity_poly.pdbx_seq_one_letter_code
_entity_poly.pdbx_strand_id
1 'polypeptide(L)'
;LLEKLKESLGAVLPIIGIVLVLCFSIAPIPNSVLMTFVVGAVLLIIGMMFFTLGAEMAMTPMGERIGTKLTNTRKISVVIVLCFILGFIITISEPDLQVLAEQVPSIPNYTLIIAVATGVGIFLVAAVLRMLFGIPLAHMLLILYPIIFILASIVPQDFLTVAFDSGGVTTGPMTVPFIMALGIG
;
A
#
# COMPACT_ATOMS: atom_id res chain seq x y z
N LEU A 1 -20.61 6.58 -3.97
CA LEU A 1 -20.51 7.05 -2.58
C LEU A 1 -21.01 6.00 -1.60
N LEU A 2 -22.20 5.43 -1.80
CA LEU A 2 -22.79 4.43 -0.90
C LEU A 2 -21.97 3.13 -0.86
N GLU A 3 -21.39 2.72 -1.98
CA GLU A 3 -20.48 1.57 -2.05
C GLU A 3 -19.20 1.81 -1.27
N LYS A 4 -18.58 2.99 -1.42
CA LYS A 4 -17.39 3.36 -0.66
C LYS A 4 -17.65 3.50 0.85
N LEU A 5 -18.83 3.96 1.22
CA LEU A 5 -19.25 3.94 2.63
C LEU A 5 -19.35 2.52 3.19
N LYS A 6 -19.95 1.59 2.43
CA LYS A 6 -20.02 0.18 2.84
C LYS A 6 -18.63 -0.47 2.94
N GLU A 7 -17.75 -0.17 2.00
CA GLU A 7 -16.36 -0.64 2.01
C GLU A 7 -15.61 -0.14 3.24
N SER A 8 -15.68 1.17 3.52
CA SER A 8 -15.05 1.77 4.72
C SER A 8 -15.66 1.24 6.02
N LEU A 9 -16.97 1.06 6.10
CA LEU A 9 -17.62 0.44 7.24
C LEU A 9 -17.16 -1.02 7.41
N GLY A 10 -17.11 -1.79 6.34
CA GLY A 10 -16.67 -3.19 6.37
C GLY A 10 -15.22 -3.35 6.82
N ALA A 11 -14.35 -2.40 6.51
CA ALA A 11 -12.95 -2.41 6.94
C ALA A 11 -12.78 -2.00 8.40
N VAL A 12 -13.50 -0.98 8.86
CA VAL A 12 -13.27 -0.35 10.16
C VAL A 12 -14.14 -0.94 11.27
N LEU A 13 -15.40 -1.31 10.99
CA LEU A 13 -16.33 -1.82 12.02
C LEU A 13 -15.84 -3.08 12.77
N PRO A 14 -15.24 -4.09 12.11
CA PRO A 14 -14.74 -5.25 12.84
C PRO A 14 -13.68 -4.88 13.87
N ILE A 15 -12.78 -3.95 13.53
CA ILE A 15 -11.72 -3.48 14.42
C ILE A 15 -12.31 -2.72 15.59
N ILE A 16 -13.25 -1.80 15.33
CA ILE A 16 -13.98 -1.08 16.39
C ILE A 16 -14.68 -2.06 17.32
N GLY A 17 -15.36 -3.07 16.76
CA GLY A 17 -16.05 -4.10 17.54
C GLY A 17 -15.12 -4.86 18.46
N ILE A 18 -13.97 -5.31 17.97
CA ILE A 18 -12.94 -6.00 18.77
C ILE A 18 -12.43 -5.09 19.90
N VAL A 19 -12.08 -3.85 19.58
CA VAL A 19 -11.58 -2.89 20.57
C VAL A 19 -12.63 -2.64 21.66
N LEU A 20 -13.90 -2.42 21.30
CA LEU A 20 -14.96 -2.21 22.26
C LEU A 20 -15.17 -3.44 23.16
N VAL A 21 -15.17 -4.64 22.59
CA VAL A 21 -15.28 -5.89 23.38
C VAL A 21 -14.14 -5.99 24.39
N LEU A 22 -12.90 -5.72 23.97
CA LEU A 22 -11.74 -5.74 24.87
C LEU A 22 -11.83 -4.67 25.96
N CYS A 23 -12.28 -3.46 25.62
CA CYS A 23 -12.45 -2.38 26.59
C CYS A 23 -13.51 -2.69 27.68
N PHE A 24 -14.58 -3.39 27.31
CA PHE A 24 -15.62 -3.74 28.28
C PHE A 24 -15.35 -5.05 29.03
N SER A 25 -14.47 -5.93 28.54
CA SER A 25 -14.23 -7.24 29.15
C SER A 25 -12.89 -7.34 29.89
N ILE A 26 -11.80 -6.91 29.32
CA ILE A 26 -10.44 -7.21 29.80
C ILE A 26 -9.67 -5.96 30.24
N ALA A 27 -9.81 -4.87 29.51
CA ALA A 27 -9.00 -3.65 29.70
C ALA A 27 -9.91 -2.42 29.79
N PRO A 28 -10.54 -2.18 30.98
CA PRO A 28 -11.40 -1.02 31.16
C PRO A 28 -10.59 0.28 31.00
N ILE A 29 -11.01 1.10 30.04
CA ILE A 29 -10.42 2.41 29.80
C ILE A 29 -11.28 3.55 30.31
N PRO A 30 -10.71 4.72 30.65
CA PRO A 30 -11.47 5.90 31.06
C PRO A 30 -12.49 6.32 30.01
N ASN A 31 -13.65 6.79 30.44
CA ASN A 31 -14.73 7.22 29.53
C ASN A 31 -14.30 8.31 28.55
N SER A 32 -13.37 9.19 28.92
CA SER A 32 -12.81 10.21 28.06
C SER A 32 -12.05 9.61 26.85
N VAL A 33 -11.26 8.57 27.08
CA VAL A 33 -10.51 7.86 26.01
C VAL A 33 -11.47 7.11 25.12
N LEU A 34 -12.49 6.44 25.69
CA LEU A 34 -13.52 5.75 24.91
C LEU A 34 -14.30 6.70 24.00
N MET A 35 -14.69 7.87 24.51
CA MET A 35 -15.36 8.90 23.69
C MET A 35 -14.47 9.38 22.54
N THR A 36 -13.19 9.67 22.82
CA THR A 36 -12.23 10.07 21.78
C THR A 36 -12.06 8.98 20.72
N PHE A 37 -12.00 7.71 21.15
CA PHE A 37 -11.91 6.58 20.23
C PHE A 37 -13.15 6.49 19.32
N VAL A 38 -14.36 6.59 19.86
CA VAL A 38 -15.61 6.50 19.07
C VAL A 38 -15.72 7.67 18.09
N VAL A 39 -15.42 8.89 18.53
CA VAL A 39 -15.40 10.07 17.63
C VAL A 39 -14.36 9.90 16.54
N GLY A 40 -13.14 9.45 16.91
CA GLY A 40 -12.08 9.16 15.96
C GLY A 40 -12.48 8.09 14.94
N ALA A 41 -13.16 7.04 15.37
CA ALA A 41 -13.64 5.97 14.50
C ALA A 41 -14.68 6.47 13.47
N VAL A 42 -15.60 7.34 13.88
CA VAL A 42 -16.57 7.97 12.96
C VAL A 42 -15.84 8.86 11.93
N LEU A 43 -14.92 9.68 12.40
CA LEU A 43 -14.12 10.54 11.51
C LEU A 43 -13.25 9.72 10.55
N LEU A 44 -12.69 8.60 11.01
CA LEU A 44 -11.91 7.68 10.19
C LEU A 44 -12.75 7.07 9.05
N ILE A 45 -13.97 6.60 9.35
CA ILE A 45 -14.88 6.04 8.33
C ILE A 45 -15.20 7.08 7.27
N ILE A 46 -15.55 8.30 7.68
CA ILE A 46 -15.87 9.40 6.77
C ILE A 46 -14.63 9.79 5.94
N GLY A 47 -13.49 9.96 6.59
CA GLY A 47 -12.22 10.31 5.93
C GLY A 47 -11.79 9.25 4.93
N MET A 48 -11.83 7.97 5.31
CA MET A 48 -11.49 6.85 4.45
C MET A 48 -12.42 6.76 3.23
N MET A 49 -13.73 6.98 3.43
CA MET A 49 -14.70 6.98 2.32
C MET A 49 -14.37 8.06 1.27
N PHE A 50 -14.11 9.30 1.70
CA PHE A 50 -13.79 10.38 0.77
C PHE A 50 -12.39 10.22 0.15
N PHE A 51 -11.44 9.76 0.93
CA PHE A 51 -10.07 9.55 0.46
C PHE A 51 -10.01 8.44 -0.61
N THR A 52 -10.60 7.28 -0.35
CA THR A 52 -10.60 6.16 -1.31
C THR A 52 -11.38 6.52 -2.59
N LEU A 53 -12.50 7.25 -2.46
CA LEU A 53 -13.25 7.74 -3.61
C LEU A 53 -12.41 8.69 -4.46
N GLY A 54 -11.75 9.67 -3.83
CA GLY A 54 -10.91 10.65 -4.52
C GLY A 54 -9.69 10.01 -5.17
N ALA A 55 -9.03 9.10 -4.46
CA ALA A 55 -7.90 8.35 -4.97
C ALA A 55 -8.27 7.52 -6.21
N GLU A 56 -9.36 6.75 -6.15
CA GLU A 56 -9.82 5.96 -7.29
C GLU A 56 -10.19 6.82 -8.51
N MET A 57 -10.91 7.92 -8.28
CA MET A 57 -11.31 8.85 -9.36
C MET A 57 -10.11 9.55 -10.03
N ALA A 58 -9.01 9.76 -9.31
CA ALA A 58 -7.79 10.39 -9.83
C ALA A 58 -6.81 9.36 -10.40
N MET A 59 -6.52 8.29 -9.64
CA MET A 59 -5.45 7.36 -9.95
C MET A 59 -5.81 6.41 -11.09
N THR A 60 -7.06 5.96 -11.18
CA THR A 60 -7.47 5.01 -12.23
C THR A 60 -7.33 5.62 -13.63
N PRO A 61 -7.92 6.79 -13.96
CA PRO A 61 -7.76 7.38 -15.29
C PRO A 61 -6.32 7.77 -15.61
N MET A 62 -5.53 8.14 -14.59
CA MET A 62 -4.12 8.48 -14.77
C MET A 62 -3.32 7.23 -15.10
N GLY A 63 -3.53 6.12 -14.39
CA GLY A 63 -2.89 4.84 -14.65
C GLY A 63 -3.18 4.32 -16.05
N GLU A 64 -4.44 4.29 -16.48
CA GLU A 64 -4.85 3.86 -17.81
C GLU A 64 -4.18 4.66 -18.93
N ARG A 65 -4.21 5.99 -18.81
CA ARG A 65 -3.59 6.88 -19.83
C ARG A 65 -2.08 6.70 -19.92
N ILE A 66 -1.42 6.48 -18.79
CA ILE A 66 0.02 6.24 -18.75
C ILE A 66 0.31 4.85 -19.31
N GLY A 67 -0.44 3.81 -18.92
CA GLY A 67 -0.29 2.45 -19.43
C GLY A 67 -0.40 2.41 -20.95
N THR A 68 -1.44 3.02 -21.53
CA THR A 68 -1.62 3.13 -22.98
C THR A 68 -0.44 3.82 -23.68
N LYS A 69 0.14 4.85 -23.08
CA LYS A 69 1.31 5.53 -23.64
C LYS A 69 2.59 4.70 -23.51
N LEU A 70 2.73 3.96 -22.40
CA LEU A 70 3.88 3.07 -22.18
C LEU A 70 3.93 1.94 -23.19
N THR A 71 2.79 1.28 -23.46
CA THR A 71 2.67 0.20 -24.45
C THR A 71 2.99 0.68 -25.86
N ASN A 72 2.66 1.92 -26.20
CA ASN A 72 3.01 2.53 -27.48
C ASN A 72 4.46 3.01 -27.58
N THR A 73 5.20 3.01 -26.47
CA THR A 73 6.59 3.48 -26.43
C THR A 73 7.54 2.37 -26.84
N ARG A 74 8.24 2.56 -27.98
CA ARG A 74 9.21 1.57 -28.52
C ARG A 74 10.53 1.49 -27.75
N LYS A 75 10.81 2.43 -26.83
CA LYS A 75 12.07 2.51 -26.09
C LYS A 75 11.90 1.93 -24.68
N ILE A 76 12.37 0.72 -24.48
CA ILE A 76 12.33 0.01 -23.18
C ILE A 76 12.98 0.85 -22.06
N SER A 77 14.07 1.56 -22.34
CA SER A 77 14.72 2.41 -21.34
C SER A 77 13.81 3.52 -20.80
N VAL A 78 12.95 4.09 -21.65
CA VAL A 78 11.97 5.10 -21.22
C VAL A 78 10.91 4.47 -20.34
N VAL A 79 10.44 3.27 -20.68
CA VAL A 79 9.47 2.51 -19.88
C VAL A 79 10.03 2.24 -18.48
N ILE A 80 11.27 1.75 -18.39
CA ILE A 80 11.95 1.45 -17.13
C ILE A 80 12.01 2.70 -16.24
N VAL A 81 12.53 3.80 -16.77
CA VAL A 81 12.70 5.05 -16.00
C VAL A 81 11.35 5.60 -15.53
N LEU A 82 10.36 5.63 -16.41
CA LEU A 82 9.03 6.15 -16.06
C LEU A 82 8.33 5.26 -15.02
N CYS A 83 8.35 3.95 -15.18
CA CYS A 83 7.76 3.03 -14.20
C CYS A 83 8.44 3.14 -12.84
N PHE A 84 9.77 3.24 -12.80
CA PHE A 84 10.50 3.42 -11.55
C PHE A 84 10.08 4.72 -10.85
N ILE A 85 10.11 5.85 -11.57
CA ILE A 85 9.73 7.17 -11.01
C ILE A 85 8.29 7.15 -10.53
N LEU A 86 7.36 6.59 -11.30
CA LEU A 86 5.94 6.52 -10.94
C LEU A 86 5.72 5.67 -9.70
N GLY A 87 6.29 4.46 -9.64
CA GLY A 87 6.18 3.60 -8.47
C GLY A 87 6.78 4.26 -7.23
N PHE A 88 7.92 4.90 -7.38
CA PHE A 88 8.60 5.62 -6.30
C PHE A 88 7.75 6.80 -5.76
N ILE A 89 7.26 7.69 -6.64
CA ILE A 89 6.48 8.88 -6.25
C ILE A 89 5.15 8.47 -5.61
N ILE A 90 4.43 7.51 -6.19
CA ILE A 90 3.14 7.08 -5.66
C ILE A 90 3.29 6.46 -4.28
N THR A 91 4.32 5.64 -4.08
CA THR A 91 4.58 5.01 -2.78
C THR A 91 4.97 6.03 -1.71
N ILE A 92 5.76 7.05 -2.02
CA ILE A 92 6.05 8.13 -1.06
C ILE A 92 4.78 8.89 -0.68
N SER A 93 3.85 9.03 -1.61
CA SER A 93 2.57 9.74 -1.39
C SER A 93 1.55 8.92 -0.62
N GLU A 94 1.82 7.62 -0.37
CA GLU A 94 0.90 6.73 0.35
C GLU A 94 0.85 7.11 1.84
N PRO A 95 -0.31 7.54 2.37
CA PRO A 95 -0.41 7.98 3.76
C PRO A 95 -0.20 6.84 4.76
N ASP A 96 -0.59 5.61 4.40
CA ASP A 96 -0.45 4.45 5.28
C ASP A 96 1.04 4.12 5.54
N LEU A 97 1.91 4.34 4.55
CA LEU A 97 3.35 4.18 4.70
C LEU A 97 3.94 5.23 5.65
N GLN A 98 3.42 6.45 5.64
CA GLN A 98 3.86 7.49 6.56
C GLN A 98 3.46 7.16 7.99
N VAL A 99 2.23 6.68 8.20
CA VAL A 99 1.75 6.23 9.52
C VAL A 99 2.61 5.07 10.04
N LEU A 100 2.93 4.08 9.19
CA LEU A 100 3.81 2.98 9.58
C LEU A 100 5.20 3.50 10.00
N ALA A 101 5.78 4.43 9.24
CA ALA A 101 7.08 4.99 9.54
C ALA A 101 7.10 5.71 10.91
N GLU A 102 6.02 6.40 11.27
CA GLU A 102 5.88 7.04 12.58
C GLU A 102 5.75 6.03 13.74
N GLN A 103 5.22 4.84 13.47
CA GLN A 103 5.02 3.78 14.48
C GLN A 103 6.28 2.93 14.73
N VAL A 104 7.32 3.07 13.92
CA VAL A 104 8.56 2.29 14.03
C VAL A 104 9.74 3.18 14.50
N PRO A 105 9.89 3.43 15.81
CA PRO A 105 10.90 4.36 16.33
C PRO A 105 12.35 3.87 16.14
N SER A 106 12.55 2.60 15.84
CA SER A 106 13.88 2.00 15.62
C SER A 106 14.51 2.36 14.26
N ILE A 107 13.72 2.86 13.30
CA ILE A 107 14.18 3.23 11.96
C ILE A 107 13.81 4.69 11.68
N PRO A 108 14.73 5.52 11.18
CA PRO A 108 14.37 6.87 10.76
C PRO A 108 13.29 6.86 9.67
N ASN A 109 12.22 7.65 9.83
CA ASN A 109 11.04 7.64 8.95
C ASN A 109 11.41 7.76 7.46
N TYR A 110 12.30 8.71 7.13
CA TYR A 110 12.76 8.90 5.75
C TYR A 110 13.47 7.68 5.18
N THR A 111 14.26 6.98 5.99
CA THR A 111 14.98 5.78 5.55
C THR A 111 13.99 4.68 5.19
N LEU A 112 12.99 4.46 6.03
CA LEU A 112 11.95 3.45 5.78
C LEU A 112 11.15 3.80 4.53
N ILE A 113 10.65 5.03 4.42
CA ILE A 113 9.83 5.48 3.29
C ILE A 113 10.60 5.37 1.97
N ILE A 114 11.85 5.84 1.93
CA ILE A 114 12.69 5.80 0.71
C ILE A 114 13.03 4.37 0.34
N ALA A 115 13.37 3.52 1.31
CA ALA A 115 13.68 2.11 1.04
C ALA A 115 12.49 1.38 0.42
N VAL A 116 11.31 1.52 1.03
CA VAL A 116 10.07 0.90 0.54
C VAL A 116 9.68 1.45 -0.84
N ALA A 117 9.71 2.78 -1.02
CA ALA A 117 9.39 3.41 -2.30
C ALA A 117 10.35 2.98 -3.43
N THR A 118 11.64 2.83 -3.11
CA THR A 118 12.63 2.30 -4.06
C THR A 118 12.30 0.85 -4.43
N GLY A 119 11.95 0.03 -3.45
CA GLY A 119 11.52 -1.35 -3.66
C GLY A 119 10.32 -1.44 -4.59
N VAL A 120 9.26 -0.68 -4.30
CA VAL A 120 8.04 -0.65 -5.15
C VAL A 120 8.37 -0.14 -6.55
N GLY A 121 9.22 0.89 -6.69
CA GLY A 121 9.67 1.37 -8.00
C GLY A 121 10.36 0.28 -8.82
N ILE A 122 11.29 -0.48 -8.22
CA ILE A 122 11.98 -1.59 -8.86
C ILE A 122 10.99 -2.70 -9.25
N PHE A 123 10.11 -3.09 -8.35
CA PHE A 123 9.15 -4.16 -8.62
C PHE A 123 8.06 -3.76 -9.62
N LEU A 124 7.68 -2.47 -9.68
CA LEU A 124 6.80 -1.99 -10.74
C LEU A 124 7.46 -2.10 -12.12
N VAL A 125 8.74 -1.75 -12.23
CA VAL A 125 9.51 -1.98 -13.45
C VAL A 125 9.51 -3.47 -13.82
N ALA A 126 9.82 -4.34 -12.86
CA ALA A 126 9.83 -5.78 -13.09
C ALA A 126 8.46 -6.30 -13.54
N ALA A 127 7.37 -5.81 -12.92
CA ALA A 127 6.01 -6.19 -13.28
C ALA A 127 5.63 -5.75 -14.70
N VAL A 128 5.96 -4.53 -15.09
CA VAL A 128 5.68 -4.03 -16.44
C VAL A 128 6.53 -4.75 -17.48
N LEU A 129 7.83 -4.93 -17.23
CA LEU A 129 8.71 -5.69 -18.14
C LEU A 129 8.23 -7.14 -18.31
N ARG A 130 7.81 -7.78 -17.21
CA ARG A 130 7.22 -9.12 -17.26
C ARG A 130 6.01 -9.18 -18.21
N MET A 131 5.12 -8.18 -18.14
CA MET A 131 3.94 -8.11 -19.02
C MET A 131 4.35 -7.90 -20.47
N LEU A 132 5.29 -7.01 -20.74
CA LEU A 132 5.80 -6.74 -22.08
C LEU A 132 6.50 -7.96 -22.72
N PHE A 133 7.20 -8.75 -21.93
CA PHE A 133 7.87 -9.97 -22.39
C PHE A 133 6.99 -11.22 -22.33
N GLY A 134 5.75 -11.12 -21.87
CA GLY A 134 4.82 -12.23 -21.76
C GLY A 134 5.23 -13.30 -20.74
N ILE A 135 6.03 -12.95 -19.73
CA ILE A 135 6.50 -13.90 -18.70
C ILE A 135 5.36 -14.20 -17.73
N PRO A 136 5.00 -15.48 -17.50
CA PRO A 136 3.96 -15.84 -16.54
C PRO A 136 4.32 -15.40 -15.11
N LEU A 137 3.33 -14.85 -14.37
CA LEU A 137 3.51 -14.41 -12.99
C LEU A 137 4.05 -15.52 -12.08
N ALA A 138 3.58 -16.74 -12.30
CA ALA A 138 3.99 -17.90 -11.51
C ALA A 138 5.51 -18.14 -11.52
N HIS A 139 6.18 -17.97 -12.67
CA HIS A 139 7.62 -18.14 -12.75
C HIS A 139 8.37 -17.06 -11.97
N MET A 140 7.91 -15.82 -12.03
CA MET A 140 8.51 -14.73 -11.27
C MET A 140 8.35 -14.96 -9.77
N LEU A 141 7.17 -15.37 -9.32
CA LEU A 141 6.90 -15.66 -7.91
C LEU A 141 7.72 -16.86 -7.42
N LEU A 142 7.85 -17.91 -8.24
CA LEU A 142 8.65 -19.10 -7.91
C LEU A 142 10.13 -18.77 -7.63
N ILE A 143 10.65 -17.72 -8.25
CA ILE A 143 12.02 -17.23 -8.01
C ILE A 143 12.07 -16.28 -6.83
N LEU A 144 11.11 -15.36 -6.73
CA LEU A 144 11.14 -14.31 -5.71
C LEU A 144 10.87 -14.84 -4.29
N TYR A 145 9.93 -15.77 -4.13
CA TYR A 145 9.60 -16.31 -2.81
C TYR A 145 10.78 -17.01 -2.11
N PRO A 146 11.53 -17.92 -2.77
CA PRO A 146 12.74 -18.47 -2.14
C PRO A 146 13.77 -17.42 -1.75
N ILE A 147 13.97 -16.39 -2.59
CA ILE A 147 14.89 -15.29 -2.28
C ILE A 147 14.42 -14.55 -1.03
N ILE A 148 13.12 -14.23 -0.92
CA ILE A 148 12.55 -13.56 0.25
C ILE A 148 12.75 -14.41 1.51
N PHE A 149 12.50 -15.72 1.45
CA PHE A 149 12.67 -16.61 2.61
C PHE A 149 14.13 -16.76 3.02
N ILE A 150 15.05 -16.80 2.06
CA ILE A 150 16.51 -16.81 2.36
C ILE A 150 16.90 -15.49 3.03
N LEU A 151 16.48 -14.36 2.49
CA LEU A 151 16.75 -13.05 3.11
C LEU A 151 16.13 -12.95 4.51
N ALA A 152 14.90 -13.41 4.68
CA ALA A 152 14.21 -13.44 5.97
C ALA A 152 14.95 -14.25 7.04
N SER A 153 15.69 -15.30 6.66
CA SER A 153 16.49 -16.10 7.58
C SER A 153 17.78 -15.41 8.07
N ILE A 154 18.22 -14.38 7.35
CA ILE A 154 19.48 -13.66 7.63
C ILE A 154 19.19 -12.35 8.38
N VAL A 155 18.03 -11.74 8.16
CA VAL A 155 17.63 -10.45 8.73
C VAL A 155 17.25 -10.62 10.22
N PRO A 156 17.66 -9.70 11.13
CA PRO A 156 17.22 -9.71 12.52
C PRO A 156 15.69 -9.64 12.63
N GLN A 157 15.11 -10.33 13.61
CA GLN A 157 13.66 -10.46 13.77
C GLN A 157 12.93 -9.12 13.91
N ASP A 158 13.56 -8.13 14.54
CA ASP A 158 12.98 -6.80 14.72
C ASP A 158 12.71 -6.09 13.38
N PHE A 159 13.60 -6.25 12.40
CA PHE A 159 13.43 -5.69 11.06
C PHE A 159 12.56 -6.56 10.16
N LEU A 160 12.45 -7.84 10.42
CA LEU A 160 11.67 -8.78 9.62
C LEU A 160 10.19 -8.42 9.65
N THR A 161 9.65 -8.14 10.84
CA THR A 161 8.25 -7.74 11.03
C THR A 161 7.95 -6.46 10.24
N VAL A 162 8.80 -5.44 10.37
CA VAL A 162 8.64 -4.16 9.66
C VAL A 162 8.72 -4.35 8.14
N ALA A 163 9.61 -5.24 7.66
CA ALA A 163 9.74 -5.50 6.23
C ALA A 163 8.48 -6.13 5.62
N PHE A 164 7.87 -7.10 6.31
CA PHE A 164 6.62 -7.71 5.85
C PHE A 164 5.42 -6.75 5.97
N ASP A 165 5.35 -6.00 7.06
CA ASP A 165 4.29 -5.01 7.30
C ASP A 165 4.34 -3.88 6.26
N SER A 166 5.53 -3.39 5.94
CA SER A 166 5.73 -2.41 4.86
C SER A 166 5.22 -2.91 3.51
N GLY A 167 5.39 -4.21 3.21
CA GLY A 167 4.84 -4.83 2.00
C GLY A 167 3.32 -4.79 1.96
N GLY A 168 2.65 -5.04 3.10
CA GLY A 168 1.20 -4.92 3.24
C GLY A 168 0.71 -3.48 3.09
N VAL A 169 1.37 -2.55 3.74
CA VAL A 169 1.02 -1.12 3.76
C VAL A 169 1.13 -0.46 2.38
N THR A 170 2.03 -0.93 1.52
CA THR A 170 2.13 -0.41 0.13
C THR A 170 0.95 -0.81 -0.76
N THR A 171 0.08 -1.70 -0.31
CA THR A 171 -1.18 -2.03 -0.99
C THR A 171 -2.32 -1.09 -0.59
N GLY A 172 -2.03 0.19 -0.51
CA GLY A 172 -2.96 1.22 -0.06
C GLY A 172 -3.89 1.76 -1.16
N PRO A 173 -4.79 2.66 -0.76
CA PRO A 173 -5.87 3.16 -1.62
C PRO A 173 -5.42 4.03 -2.80
N MET A 174 -4.18 4.51 -2.83
CA MET A 174 -3.61 5.23 -3.97
C MET A 174 -2.83 4.32 -4.91
N THR A 175 -1.97 3.48 -4.34
CA THR A 175 -1.01 2.66 -5.09
C THR A 175 -1.70 1.56 -5.88
N VAL A 176 -2.66 0.85 -5.28
CA VAL A 176 -3.34 -0.29 -5.92
C VAL A 176 -4.17 0.14 -7.14
N PRO A 177 -5.10 1.12 -7.06
CA PRO A 177 -5.87 1.53 -8.23
C PRO A 177 -5.00 2.00 -9.39
N PHE A 178 -3.92 2.73 -9.09
CA PHE A 178 -2.98 3.20 -10.10
C PHE A 178 -2.24 2.05 -10.80
N ILE A 179 -1.64 1.13 -10.04
CA ILE A 179 -0.86 0.02 -10.61
C ILE A 179 -1.76 -0.91 -11.42
N MET A 180 -2.96 -1.21 -10.93
CA MET A 180 -3.93 -2.02 -11.67
C MET A 180 -4.35 -1.33 -12.97
N ALA A 181 -4.68 -0.05 -12.92
CA ALA A 181 -5.05 0.73 -14.09
C ALA A 181 -3.90 0.86 -15.11
N LEU A 182 -2.66 1.01 -14.63
CA LEU A 182 -1.46 1.00 -15.47
C LEU A 182 -1.31 -0.32 -16.23
N GLY A 183 -1.66 -1.44 -15.60
CA GLY A 183 -1.60 -2.76 -16.23
C GLY A 183 -2.73 -3.04 -17.22
N ILE A 184 -3.84 -2.32 -17.15
CA ILE A 184 -4.99 -2.43 -18.07
C ILE A 184 -4.80 -1.55 -19.31
N GLY A 185 -4.24 -0.36 -19.15
CA GLY A 185 -3.98 0.59 -20.23
C GLY A 185 -2.82 0.19 -21.13
#